data_e8cc86a5a4e4eda938750314b8e4a70e
#
_entry.id   e8cc86a5a4e4eda938750314b8e4a70e
#
_cell.length_a   1.000
_cell.length_b   1.000
_cell.length_c   1.000
_cell.angle_alpha   90.00
_cell.angle_beta   90.00
_cell.angle_gamma   90.00
#
_symmetry.space_group_name_H-M   'P 1'
#
loop_
_entity.id
_entity.type
_entity.pdbx_description
1 polymer ?
#
loop_
_entity_poly.entity_id
_entity_poly.type
_entity_poly.pdbx_seq_one_letter_code
_entity_poly.pdbx_strand_id
1 'polypeptide(L)'
;MSKIFESKIKSNVEVTQGVFKLEIDAPELATLAKAGQFLQLKLPSNEFTLRRPFGIASTIGGVKIFYRVVGRGTKFLSELKAGTTLNILAPLGNGFSMNANDKVLLVGGGMGLAPLLSVAEKIREAEVLIGGKTKSEVTFWIKEFAHLPAVDIIFVTTDDGSYRYGRKGFVTDYLPEILSAEKYSAVYTCGPDVMMYGAALEAIANGLHCEICFERRMACGLGACLSCSIDTINGRKKVCKDGPVFDAREFIFNK
;
A
#
# COMPACT_ATOMS: atom_id res chain seq x y z
N MET A 1 -8.85 12.15 -14.27
CA MET A 1 -10.17 12.12 -13.61
C MET A 1 -10.56 10.68 -13.32
N SER A 2 -11.18 10.42 -12.17
CA SER A 2 -11.73 9.10 -11.84
C SER A 2 -12.97 8.81 -12.69
N LYS A 3 -13.11 7.56 -13.12
CA LYS A 3 -14.27 7.08 -13.88
C LYS A 3 -14.62 5.64 -13.46
N ILE A 4 -15.74 5.14 -13.97
CA ILE A 4 -16.16 3.76 -13.77
C ILE A 4 -15.62 2.91 -14.93
N PHE A 5 -15.01 1.79 -14.56
CA PHE A 5 -14.56 0.75 -15.49
C PHE A 5 -15.37 -0.53 -15.23
N GLU A 6 -15.77 -1.19 -16.30
CA GLU A 6 -16.26 -2.57 -16.26
C GLU A 6 -15.13 -3.47 -16.76
N SER A 7 -14.55 -4.26 -15.87
CA SER A 7 -13.34 -5.03 -16.17
C SER A 7 -13.44 -6.44 -15.65
N LYS A 8 -12.84 -7.40 -16.36
CA LYS A 8 -12.89 -8.81 -15.98
C LYS A 8 -11.76 -9.19 -15.03
N ILE A 9 -12.06 -10.11 -14.11
CA ILE A 9 -11.04 -10.80 -13.31
C ILE A 9 -10.21 -11.67 -14.25
N LYS A 10 -8.88 -11.50 -14.23
CA LYS A 10 -7.92 -12.42 -14.86
C LYS A 10 -7.63 -13.59 -13.94
N SER A 11 -7.32 -13.30 -12.69
CA SER A 11 -7.05 -14.30 -11.65
C SER A 11 -7.43 -13.76 -10.27
N ASN A 12 -7.78 -14.64 -9.35
CA ASN A 12 -8.07 -14.34 -7.96
C ASN A 12 -7.60 -15.52 -7.12
N VAL A 13 -6.38 -15.43 -6.61
CA VAL A 13 -5.68 -16.57 -5.99
C VAL A 13 -5.25 -16.25 -4.56
N GLU A 14 -5.40 -17.21 -3.68
CA GLU A 14 -4.85 -17.14 -2.33
C GLU A 14 -3.34 -17.32 -2.40
N VAL A 15 -2.58 -16.30 -1.93
CA VAL A 15 -1.12 -16.27 -1.99
C VAL A 15 -0.45 -16.60 -0.66
N THR A 16 -1.17 -16.38 0.42
CA THR A 16 -0.88 -16.87 1.78
C THR A 16 -2.19 -16.88 2.55
N GLN A 17 -2.23 -17.55 3.68
CA GLN A 17 -3.47 -17.79 4.45
C GLN A 17 -4.32 -16.52 4.62
N GLY A 18 -5.50 -16.51 4.03
CA GLY A 18 -6.47 -15.42 4.08
C GLY A 18 -6.08 -14.16 3.28
N VAL A 19 -4.98 -14.19 2.51
CA VAL A 19 -4.55 -13.09 1.64
C VAL A 19 -4.63 -13.51 0.18
N PHE A 20 -5.28 -12.69 -0.62
CA PHE A 20 -5.52 -12.93 -2.04
C PHE A 20 -4.82 -11.89 -2.90
N LYS A 21 -4.34 -12.34 -4.07
CA LYS A 21 -3.93 -11.50 -5.18
C LYS A 21 -5.03 -11.54 -6.24
N LEU A 22 -5.61 -10.38 -6.53
CA LEU A 22 -6.61 -10.20 -7.59
C LEU A 22 -5.97 -9.46 -8.75
N GLU A 23 -5.96 -10.08 -9.90
CA GLU A 23 -5.51 -9.49 -11.16
C GLU A 23 -6.73 -9.16 -12.04
N ILE A 24 -6.79 -7.92 -12.52
CA ILE A 24 -7.92 -7.36 -13.26
C ILE A 24 -7.45 -6.95 -14.66
N ASP A 25 -8.21 -7.33 -15.67
CA ASP A 25 -7.98 -6.90 -17.04
C ASP A 25 -8.49 -5.48 -17.25
N ALA A 26 -7.65 -4.52 -16.91
CA ALA A 26 -7.98 -3.08 -16.97
C ALA A 26 -6.80 -2.27 -17.52
N PRO A 27 -6.43 -2.44 -18.80
CA PRO A 27 -5.24 -1.81 -19.40
C PRO A 27 -5.33 -0.28 -19.40
N GLU A 28 -6.50 0.29 -19.63
CA GLU A 28 -6.69 1.74 -19.57
C GLU A 28 -6.48 2.27 -18.15
N LEU A 29 -7.02 1.61 -17.12
CA LEU A 29 -6.80 1.99 -15.73
C LEU A 29 -5.32 1.85 -15.36
N ALA A 30 -4.64 0.80 -15.83
CA ALA A 30 -3.22 0.60 -15.59
C ALA A 30 -2.36 1.76 -16.13
N THR A 31 -2.73 2.33 -17.26
CA THR A 31 -2.06 3.51 -17.85
C THR A 31 -2.31 4.80 -17.05
N LEU A 32 -3.50 4.94 -16.47
CA LEU A 32 -3.92 6.16 -15.77
C LEU A 32 -3.45 6.21 -14.31
N ALA A 33 -3.26 5.05 -13.69
CA ALA A 33 -2.99 4.96 -12.26
C ALA A 33 -1.55 5.35 -11.92
N LYS A 34 -1.43 6.13 -10.84
CA LYS A 34 -0.14 6.50 -10.22
C LYS A 34 0.13 5.62 -9.01
N ALA A 35 1.42 5.45 -8.65
CA ALA A 35 1.80 4.72 -7.45
C ALA A 35 1.19 5.36 -6.19
N GLY A 36 0.65 4.53 -5.29
CA GLY A 36 -0.03 4.97 -4.08
C GLY A 36 -1.53 5.28 -4.24
N GLN A 37 -2.05 5.37 -5.48
CA GLN A 37 -3.49 5.51 -5.70
C GLN A 37 -4.24 4.20 -5.41
N PHE A 38 -5.54 4.31 -5.24
CA PHE A 38 -6.42 3.19 -4.93
C PHE A 38 -7.63 3.13 -5.89
N LEU A 39 -8.37 2.06 -5.80
CA LEU A 39 -9.63 1.84 -6.50
C LEU A 39 -10.73 1.41 -5.53
N GLN A 40 -11.97 1.55 -5.95
CA GLN A 40 -13.12 1.04 -5.21
C GLN A 40 -13.90 0.01 -6.05
N LEU A 41 -14.02 -1.21 -5.55
CA LEU A 41 -14.79 -2.28 -6.17
C LEU A 41 -16.24 -2.28 -5.68
N LYS A 42 -17.19 -2.31 -6.61
CA LYS A 42 -18.58 -2.72 -6.34
C LYS A 42 -18.66 -4.23 -6.51
N LEU A 43 -18.99 -4.93 -5.46
CA LEU A 43 -19.19 -6.38 -5.54
C LEU A 43 -20.46 -6.70 -6.36
N PRO A 44 -20.41 -7.71 -7.23
CA PRO A 44 -21.54 -8.06 -8.09
C PRO A 44 -22.63 -8.84 -7.32
N SER A 45 -23.17 -8.21 -6.29
CA SER A 45 -24.25 -8.72 -5.46
C SER A 45 -25.00 -7.56 -4.82
N ASN A 46 -26.32 -7.66 -4.74
CA ASN A 46 -27.20 -6.66 -4.10
C ASN A 46 -27.07 -6.64 -2.57
N GLU A 47 -26.43 -7.62 -1.97
CA GLU A 47 -26.17 -7.66 -0.52
C GLU A 47 -25.15 -6.61 -0.06
N PHE A 48 -24.36 -6.05 -0.99
CA PHE A 48 -23.28 -5.14 -0.68
C PHE A 48 -23.51 -3.74 -1.28
N THR A 49 -24.05 -2.84 -0.49
CA THR A 49 -24.35 -1.47 -0.92
C THR A 49 -23.08 -0.65 -1.18
N LEU A 50 -22.12 -0.69 -0.25
CA LEU A 50 -20.90 0.10 -0.35
C LEU A 50 -19.83 -0.60 -1.19
N ARG A 51 -19.04 0.20 -1.92
CA ARG A 51 -17.80 -0.23 -2.56
C ARG A 51 -16.73 -0.57 -1.53
N ARG A 52 -15.70 -1.32 -1.94
CA ARG A 52 -14.54 -1.68 -1.13
C ARG A 52 -13.29 -1.00 -1.69
N PRO A 53 -12.58 -0.18 -0.86
CA PRO A 53 -11.33 0.43 -1.28
C PRO A 53 -10.19 -0.57 -1.23
N PHE A 54 -9.33 -0.55 -2.25
CA PHE A 54 -8.10 -1.33 -2.31
C PHE A 54 -6.99 -0.51 -2.96
N GLY A 55 -5.80 -0.48 -2.36
CA GLY A 55 -4.60 0.11 -2.95
C GLY A 55 -4.21 -0.62 -4.23
N ILE A 56 -3.82 0.12 -5.26
CA ILE A 56 -3.27 -0.44 -6.49
C ILE A 56 -1.82 -0.84 -6.21
N ALA A 57 -1.55 -2.14 -6.26
CA ALA A 57 -0.23 -2.69 -5.97
C ALA A 57 0.67 -2.76 -7.21
N SER A 58 0.08 -2.96 -8.39
CA SER A 58 0.82 -3.07 -9.65
C SER A 58 -0.05 -2.64 -10.81
N THR A 59 0.61 -2.10 -11.84
CA THR A 59 -0.03 -1.77 -13.13
C THR A 59 0.59 -2.53 -14.31
N ILE A 60 1.51 -3.45 -14.04
CA ILE A 60 2.18 -4.26 -15.06
C ILE A 60 1.28 -5.43 -15.47
N GLY A 61 0.92 -5.46 -16.77
CA GLY A 61 0.06 -6.51 -17.33
C GLY A 61 -1.41 -6.44 -16.94
N GLY A 62 -1.87 -5.29 -16.44
CA GLY A 62 -3.21 -5.03 -15.91
C GLY A 62 -3.13 -4.41 -14.52
N VAL A 63 -4.22 -4.42 -13.78
CA VAL A 63 -4.25 -3.89 -12.41
C VAL A 63 -4.23 -5.04 -11.42
N LYS A 64 -3.30 -4.97 -10.44
CA LYS A 64 -3.21 -5.95 -9.36
C LYS A 64 -3.50 -5.28 -8.02
N ILE A 65 -4.27 -5.95 -7.20
CA ILE A 65 -4.49 -5.60 -5.80
C ILE A 65 -4.25 -6.82 -4.91
N PHE A 66 -3.84 -6.56 -3.68
CA PHE A 66 -3.82 -7.57 -2.63
C PHE A 66 -4.85 -7.23 -1.58
N TYR A 67 -5.51 -8.24 -1.03
CA TYR A 67 -6.48 -8.04 0.04
C TYR A 67 -6.51 -9.21 1.02
N ARG A 68 -6.80 -8.89 2.26
CA ARG A 68 -7.03 -9.88 3.33
C ARG A 68 -8.53 -10.12 3.49
N VAL A 69 -8.91 -11.37 3.67
CA VAL A 69 -10.29 -11.73 4.02
C VAL A 69 -10.53 -11.36 5.49
N VAL A 70 -11.30 -10.28 5.72
CA VAL A 70 -11.58 -9.75 7.06
C VAL A 70 -13.06 -9.66 7.38
N GLY A 71 -13.95 -10.00 6.42
CA GLY A 71 -15.39 -9.94 6.62
C GLY A 71 -16.17 -10.40 5.39
N ARG A 72 -17.51 -10.32 5.45
CA ARG A 72 -18.41 -10.85 4.43
C ARG A 72 -18.08 -10.39 3.01
N GLY A 73 -17.78 -9.10 2.81
CA GLY A 73 -17.48 -8.56 1.47
C GLY A 73 -16.19 -9.12 0.88
N THR A 74 -15.08 -9.18 1.65
CA THR A 74 -13.81 -9.75 1.18
C THR A 74 -13.88 -11.27 1.07
N LYS A 75 -14.71 -11.95 1.87
CA LYS A 75 -15.00 -13.37 1.70
C LYS A 75 -15.73 -13.62 0.38
N PHE A 76 -16.78 -12.87 0.07
CA PHE A 76 -17.47 -12.94 -1.22
C PHE A 76 -16.51 -12.67 -2.39
N LEU A 77 -15.67 -11.63 -2.28
CA LEU A 77 -14.67 -11.31 -3.31
C LEU A 77 -13.71 -12.49 -3.54
N SER A 78 -13.29 -13.21 -2.49
CA SER A 78 -12.36 -14.35 -2.60
C SER A 78 -12.94 -15.56 -3.34
N GLU A 79 -14.25 -15.62 -3.48
CA GLU A 79 -14.96 -16.70 -4.18
C GLU A 79 -15.22 -16.41 -5.67
N LEU A 80 -15.01 -15.14 -6.09
CA LEU A 80 -15.19 -14.76 -7.49
C LEU A 80 -14.12 -15.38 -8.38
N LYS A 81 -14.55 -15.83 -9.56
CA LYS A 81 -13.69 -16.55 -10.51
C LYS A 81 -13.23 -15.64 -11.67
N ALA A 82 -12.19 -16.08 -12.34
CA ALA A 82 -11.74 -15.47 -13.61
C ALA A 82 -12.92 -15.36 -14.59
N GLY A 83 -12.95 -14.26 -15.34
CA GLY A 83 -14.05 -13.92 -16.26
C GLY A 83 -15.20 -13.13 -15.61
N THR A 84 -15.32 -13.09 -14.28
CA THR A 84 -16.33 -12.26 -13.60
C THR A 84 -16.06 -10.78 -13.88
N THR A 85 -17.11 -10.04 -14.25
CA THR A 85 -17.02 -8.59 -14.45
C THR A 85 -17.14 -7.84 -13.12
N LEU A 86 -16.22 -6.92 -12.90
CA LEU A 86 -16.19 -6.03 -11.74
C LEU A 86 -16.47 -4.58 -12.18
N ASN A 87 -17.31 -3.88 -11.42
CA ASN A 87 -17.52 -2.45 -11.57
C ASN A 87 -16.54 -1.69 -10.65
N ILE A 88 -15.64 -0.93 -11.23
CA ILE A 88 -14.47 -0.33 -10.57
C ILE A 88 -14.53 1.18 -10.71
N LEU A 89 -14.54 1.91 -9.60
CA LEU A 89 -14.34 3.36 -9.58
C LEU A 89 -12.86 3.64 -9.32
N ALA A 90 -12.17 4.23 -10.28
CA ALA A 90 -10.71 4.44 -10.24
C ALA A 90 -10.22 5.49 -11.28
N PRO A 91 -8.94 5.92 -11.28
CA PRO A 91 -8.07 5.91 -10.09
C PRO A 91 -8.56 6.93 -9.08
N LEU A 92 -8.32 6.69 -7.79
CA LEU A 92 -8.77 7.53 -6.69
C LEU A 92 -7.59 8.00 -5.84
N GLY A 93 -7.74 9.20 -5.28
CA GLY A 93 -6.75 9.84 -4.42
C GLY A 93 -5.50 10.32 -5.15
N ASN A 94 -4.53 10.78 -4.37
CA ASN A 94 -3.24 11.26 -4.81
C ASN A 94 -2.18 10.16 -4.64
N GLY A 95 -1.23 10.08 -5.56
CA GLY A 95 -0.10 9.15 -5.46
C GLY A 95 1.10 9.75 -4.75
N PHE A 96 2.16 8.95 -4.60
CA PHE A 96 3.45 9.38 -4.09
C PHE A 96 4.11 10.42 -5.01
N SER A 97 4.80 11.39 -4.41
CA SER A 97 5.63 12.37 -5.10
C SER A 97 7.00 11.75 -5.40
N MET A 98 7.13 11.13 -6.56
CA MET A 98 8.33 10.38 -6.92
C MET A 98 9.14 11.08 -8.00
N ASN A 99 10.47 11.11 -7.83
CA ASN A 99 11.39 11.29 -8.93
C ASN A 99 11.99 9.92 -9.29
N ALA A 100 11.85 9.53 -10.56
CA ALA A 100 12.26 8.19 -11.01
C ALA A 100 13.76 7.89 -10.80
N ASN A 101 14.61 8.91 -10.64
CA ASN A 101 16.04 8.76 -10.42
C ASN A 101 16.46 8.70 -8.94
N ASP A 102 15.51 8.82 -8.02
CA ASP A 102 15.80 8.79 -6.59
C ASP A 102 16.11 7.36 -6.12
N LYS A 103 17.04 7.26 -5.14
CA LYS A 103 17.17 6.08 -4.28
C LYS A 103 16.24 6.27 -3.08
N VAL A 104 15.30 5.36 -2.87
CA VAL A 104 14.30 5.48 -1.81
C VAL A 104 14.30 4.29 -0.86
N LEU A 105 13.89 4.54 0.38
CA LEU A 105 13.58 3.48 1.33
C LEU A 105 12.06 3.31 1.44
N LEU A 106 11.58 2.10 1.15
CA LEU A 106 10.18 1.69 1.30
C LEU A 106 10.01 0.98 2.64
N VAL A 107 9.22 1.54 3.54
CA VAL A 107 9.00 0.99 4.88
C VAL A 107 7.55 0.53 5.01
N GLY A 108 7.33 -0.77 5.10
CA GLY A 108 5.98 -1.30 5.08
C GLY A 108 5.69 -2.44 6.04
N GLY A 109 4.42 -2.55 6.45
CA GLY A 109 3.95 -3.63 7.29
C GLY A 109 2.59 -4.19 6.88
N GLY A 110 2.47 -5.52 6.90
CA GLY A 110 1.23 -6.18 6.56
C GLY A 110 0.73 -5.86 5.13
N MET A 111 -0.54 -5.51 5.00
CA MET A 111 -1.13 -5.16 3.69
C MET A 111 -0.66 -3.81 3.15
N GLY A 112 -0.08 -2.94 3.99
CA GLY A 112 0.50 -1.67 3.56
C GLY A 112 1.69 -1.81 2.60
N LEU A 113 2.27 -3.00 2.48
CA LEU A 113 3.29 -3.29 1.47
C LEU A 113 2.74 -3.28 0.03
N ALA A 114 1.43 -3.49 -0.16
CA ALA A 114 0.82 -3.51 -1.49
C ALA A 114 0.98 -2.18 -2.27
N PRO A 115 0.63 -0.99 -1.74
CA PRO A 115 0.86 0.26 -2.47
C PRO A 115 2.35 0.57 -2.68
N LEU A 116 3.26 0.08 -1.82
CA LEU A 116 4.70 0.29 -1.98
C LEU A 116 5.30 -0.53 -3.14
N LEU A 117 4.70 -1.67 -3.52
CA LEU A 117 5.06 -2.38 -4.74
C LEU A 117 4.91 -1.48 -5.98
N SER A 118 3.83 -0.69 -6.04
CA SER A 118 3.60 0.23 -7.16
C SER A 118 4.64 1.36 -7.25
N VAL A 119 5.29 1.70 -6.14
CA VAL A 119 6.44 2.62 -6.11
C VAL A 119 7.66 1.92 -6.69
N ALA A 120 7.99 0.73 -6.18
CA ALA A 120 9.15 -0.05 -6.63
C ALA A 120 9.10 -0.40 -8.13
N GLU A 121 7.92 -0.50 -8.72
CA GLU A 121 7.75 -0.68 -10.18
C GLU A 121 8.13 0.56 -11.02
N LYS A 122 8.16 1.75 -10.42
CA LYS A 122 8.26 3.03 -11.15
C LYS A 122 9.50 3.86 -10.81
N ILE A 123 10.31 3.37 -9.91
CA ILE A 123 11.55 4.02 -9.46
C ILE A 123 12.76 3.23 -9.94
N ARG A 124 13.91 3.87 -9.98
CA ARG A 124 15.15 3.24 -10.43
C ARG A 124 15.82 2.39 -9.37
N GLU A 125 15.82 2.86 -8.12
CA GLU A 125 16.54 2.21 -7.01
C GLU A 125 15.72 2.32 -5.73
N ALA A 126 15.46 1.17 -5.12
CA ALA A 126 14.74 1.09 -3.85
C ALA A 126 15.34 0.02 -2.94
N GLU A 127 15.39 0.33 -1.66
CA GLU A 127 15.55 -0.66 -0.61
C GLU A 127 14.24 -0.80 0.16
N VAL A 128 13.94 -1.99 0.66
CA VAL A 128 12.65 -2.26 1.28
C VAL A 128 12.84 -2.80 2.69
N LEU A 129 12.22 -2.17 3.68
CA LEU A 129 12.11 -2.68 5.04
C LEU A 129 10.72 -3.25 5.27
N ILE A 130 10.63 -4.57 5.37
CA ILE A 130 9.41 -5.34 5.54
C ILE A 130 9.22 -5.70 7.02
N GLY A 131 8.11 -5.26 7.60
CA GLY A 131 7.65 -5.69 8.92
C GLY A 131 6.48 -6.67 8.86
N GLY A 132 6.50 -7.66 9.73
CA GLY A 132 5.39 -8.60 9.89
C GLY A 132 5.40 -9.31 11.23
N LYS A 133 4.29 -9.94 11.59
CA LYS A 133 4.20 -10.67 12.85
C LYS A 133 5.00 -11.96 12.83
N THR A 134 4.99 -12.65 11.70
CA THR A 134 5.55 -13.99 11.55
C THR A 134 6.28 -14.16 10.22
N LYS A 135 7.09 -15.21 10.12
CA LYS A 135 7.75 -15.64 8.88
C LYS A 135 6.76 -15.77 7.70
N SER A 136 5.58 -16.33 7.92
CA SER A 136 4.61 -16.56 6.85
C SER A 136 4.11 -15.25 6.23
N GLU A 137 3.92 -14.21 7.04
CA GLU A 137 3.48 -12.88 6.56
C GLU A 137 4.56 -12.20 5.72
N VAL A 138 5.83 -12.26 6.14
CA VAL A 138 6.91 -11.57 5.43
C VAL A 138 7.38 -12.32 4.18
N THR A 139 7.40 -13.66 4.19
CA THR A 139 7.91 -14.47 3.07
C THR A 139 7.17 -14.20 1.76
N PHE A 140 5.89 -13.99 1.82
CA PHE A 140 5.08 -13.64 0.65
C PHE A 140 5.53 -12.28 0.05
N TRP A 141 5.66 -11.25 0.88
CA TRP A 141 6.08 -9.93 0.43
C TRP A 141 7.51 -9.91 -0.09
N ILE A 142 8.43 -10.63 0.55
CA ILE A 142 9.80 -10.79 0.06
C ILE A 142 9.79 -11.30 -1.39
N LYS A 143 8.97 -12.29 -1.71
CA LYS A 143 8.85 -12.81 -3.09
C LYS A 143 8.32 -11.76 -4.06
N GLU A 144 7.29 -11.01 -3.68
CA GLU A 144 6.71 -9.98 -4.56
C GLU A 144 7.71 -8.84 -4.84
N PHE A 145 8.52 -8.41 -3.85
CA PHE A 145 9.53 -7.37 -4.05
C PHE A 145 10.80 -7.87 -4.75
N ALA A 146 11.28 -9.07 -4.45
CA ALA A 146 12.51 -9.61 -5.02
C ALA A 146 12.49 -9.82 -6.55
N HIS A 147 11.32 -9.78 -7.17
CA HIS A 147 11.16 -9.84 -8.61
C HIS A 147 11.27 -8.48 -9.31
N LEU A 148 11.33 -7.38 -8.56
CA LEU A 148 11.37 -6.03 -9.11
C LEU A 148 12.81 -5.59 -9.32
N PRO A 149 13.20 -5.21 -10.55
CA PRO A 149 14.59 -4.85 -10.87
C PRO A 149 15.14 -3.67 -10.08
N ALA A 150 14.26 -2.80 -9.59
CA ALA A 150 14.63 -1.63 -8.79
C ALA A 150 14.98 -1.97 -7.33
N VAL A 151 14.67 -3.18 -6.86
CA VAL A 151 14.85 -3.54 -5.45
C VAL A 151 16.17 -4.25 -5.26
N ASP A 152 17.13 -3.55 -4.64
CA ASP A 152 18.47 -4.09 -4.40
C ASP A 152 18.56 -4.87 -3.09
N ILE A 153 18.00 -4.33 -2.01
CA ILE A 153 18.08 -4.89 -0.66
C ILE A 153 16.69 -4.98 -0.03
N ILE A 154 16.43 -6.11 0.61
CA ILE A 154 15.22 -6.33 1.42
C ILE A 154 15.62 -6.61 2.87
N PHE A 155 15.38 -5.65 3.74
CA PHE A 155 15.47 -5.81 5.19
C PHE A 155 14.17 -6.38 5.74
N VAL A 156 14.26 -7.24 6.74
CA VAL A 156 13.08 -7.91 7.30
C VAL A 156 13.09 -7.88 8.81
N THR A 157 11.95 -7.55 9.41
CA THR A 157 11.70 -7.75 10.84
C THR A 157 10.46 -8.62 11.05
N THR A 158 10.49 -9.44 12.10
CA THR A 158 9.30 -10.15 12.57
C THR A 158 9.15 -10.02 14.08
N ASP A 159 7.91 -9.78 14.53
CA ASP A 159 7.62 -9.57 15.96
C ASP A 159 8.06 -10.78 16.80
N ASP A 160 7.84 -11.99 16.28
CA ASP A 160 8.15 -13.27 16.95
C ASP A 160 9.59 -13.77 16.72
N GLY A 161 10.35 -13.18 15.79
CA GLY A 161 11.68 -13.61 15.41
C GLY A 161 11.73 -14.90 14.58
N SER A 162 10.60 -15.33 14.01
CA SER A 162 10.50 -16.60 13.27
C SER A 162 11.20 -16.59 11.90
N TYR A 163 11.53 -15.42 11.34
CA TYR A 163 12.27 -15.31 10.09
C TYR A 163 13.78 -15.20 10.35
N ARG A 164 14.50 -16.30 10.21
CA ARG A 164 15.92 -16.44 10.60
C ARG A 164 16.91 -15.51 9.88
N TYR A 165 16.56 -14.98 8.72
CA TYR A 165 17.39 -14.06 7.92
C TYR A 165 17.04 -12.59 8.16
N GLY A 166 16.09 -12.31 9.04
CA GLY A 166 15.69 -10.98 9.48
C GLY A 166 16.01 -10.75 10.96
N ARG A 167 15.51 -9.66 11.47
CA ARG A 167 15.62 -9.30 12.90
C ARG A 167 14.31 -9.56 13.63
N LYS A 168 14.42 -9.90 14.90
CA LYS A 168 13.28 -9.91 15.81
C LYS A 168 13.01 -8.48 16.28
N GLY A 169 11.76 -8.05 16.26
CA GLY A 169 11.32 -6.72 16.69
C GLY A 169 10.56 -5.96 15.60
N PHE A 170 10.40 -4.67 15.80
CA PHE A 170 9.64 -3.80 14.93
C PHE A 170 10.53 -3.12 13.89
N VAL A 171 9.94 -2.69 12.78
CA VAL A 171 10.66 -1.92 11.74
C VAL A 171 11.30 -0.67 12.32
N THR A 172 10.66 -0.01 13.29
CA THR A 172 11.17 1.19 13.96
C THR A 172 12.43 0.95 14.76
N ASP A 173 12.68 -0.28 15.24
CA ASP A 173 13.90 -0.63 15.98
C ASP A 173 15.10 -0.77 15.04
N TYR A 174 14.87 -1.09 13.76
CA TYR A 174 15.93 -1.32 12.78
C TYR A 174 16.18 -0.11 11.87
N LEU A 175 15.18 0.72 11.67
CA LEU A 175 15.21 1.85 10.75
C LEU A 175 16.37 2.84 11.01
N PRO A 176 16.73 3.21 12.26
CA PRO A 176 17.85 4.12 12.53
C PRO A 176 19.18 3.61 11.96
N GLU A 177 19.44 2.30 12.07
CA GLU A 177 20.66 1.70 11.53
C GLU A 177 20.70 1.76 10.00
N ILE A 178 19.58 1.46 9.34
CA ILE A 178 19.46 1.51 7.88
C ILE A 178 19.70 2.95 7.38
N LEU A 179 19.06 3.93 8.00
CA LEU A 179 19.19 5.34 7.61
C LEU A 179 20.59 5.92 7.89
N SER A 180 21.34 5.36 8.84
CA SER A 180 22.71 5.77 9.11
C SER A 180 23.73 5.17 8.15
N ALA A 181 23.43 3.99 7.58
CA ALA A 181 24.33 3.26 6.70
C ALA A 181 24.30 3.76 5.25
N GLU A 182 23.14 4.24 4.79
CA GLU A 182 22.90 4.61 3.39
C GLU A 182 22.22 5.97 3.26
N LYS A 183 22.41 6.61 2.10
CA LYS A 183 21.76 7.88 1.77
C LYS A 183 20.54 7.64 0.88
N TYR A 184 19.40 8.06 1.36
CA TYR A 184 18.14 8.03 0.61
C TYR A 184 17.69 9.45 0.27
N SER A 185 17.00 9.60 -0.86
CA SER A 185 16.31 10.85 -1.23
C SER A 185 15.00 11.00 -0.48
N ALA A 186 14.31 9.88 -0.22
CA ALA A 186 13.02 9.87 0.46
C ALA A 186 12.74 8.53 1.15
N VAL A 187 11.82 8.59 2.13
CA VAL A 187 11.21 7.42 2.78
C VAL A 187 9.72 7.40 2.46
N TYR A 188 9.23 6.28 1.95
CA TYR A 188 7.79 6.07 1.72
C TYR A 188 7.29 4.98 2.64
N THR A 189 6.23 5.26 3.41
CA THR A 189 5.74 4.32 4.41
C THR A 189 4.24 4.05 4.28
N CYS A 190 3.87 2.77 4.49
CA CYS A 190 2.47 2.34 4.54
C CYS A 190 2.31 1.11 5.44
N GLY A 191 1.30 1.12 6.32
CA GLY A 191 1.01 0.03 7.24
C GLY A 191 0.28 0.49 8.50
N PRO A 192 0.50 -0.16 9.64
CA PRO A 192 -0.07 0.26 10.92
C PRO A 192 0.35 1.69 11.30
N ASP A 193 -0.59 2.49 11.80
CA ASP A 193 -0.35 3.92 12.13
C ASP A 193 0.90 4.13 12.99
N VAL A 194 1.06 3.32 14.06
CA VAL A 194 2.23 3.41 14.97
C VAL A 194 3.56 3.20 14.22
N MET A 195 3.59 2.22 13.30
CA MET A 195 4.76 1.96 12.47
C MET A 195 5.07 3.13 11.54
N MET A 196 4.05 3.63 10.84
CA MET A 196 4.21 4.74 9.90
C MET A 196 4.67 6.01 10.60
N TYR A 197 4.12 6.31 11.78
CA TYR A 197 4.51 7.48 12.57
C TYR A 197 5.95 7.36 13.08
N GLY A 198 6.35 6.18 13.56
CA GLY A 198 7.73 5.95 13.96
C GLY A 198 8.71 6.09 12.79
N ALA A 199 8.37 5.54 11.62
CA ALA A 199 9.17 5.68 10.41
C ALA A 199 9.27 7.14 9.94
N ALA A 200 8.18 7.90 10.02
CA ALA A 200 8.15 9.31 9.67
C ALA A 200 9.00 10.17 10.61
N LEU A 201 8.90 9.93 11.91
CA LEU A 201 9.72 10.65 12.90
C LEU A 201 11.21 10.42 12.67
N GLU A 202 11.60 9.18 12.41
CA GLU A 202 12.99 8.83 12.14
C GLU A 202 13.50 9.45 10.83
N ALA A 203 12.70 9.39 9.76
CA ALA A 203 13.05 10.02 8.49
C ALA A 203 13.21 11.54 8.63
N ILE A 204 12.28 12.22 9.31
CA ILE A 204 12.34 13.67 9.56
C ILE A 204 13.56 14.04 10.40
N ALA A 205 13.89 13.25 11.44
CA ALA A 205 15.06 13.47 12.27
C ALA A 205 16.38 13.39 11.49
N ASN A 206 16.41 12.57 10.43
CA ASN A 206 17.52 12.45 9.49
C ASN A 206 17.46 13.46 8.31
N GLY A 207 16.52 14.43 8.34
CA GLY A 207 16.38 15.46 7.30
C GLY A 207 15.82 14.95 5.97
N LEU A 208 15.21 13.77 5.94
CA LEU A 208 14.68 13.14 4.73
C LEU A 208 13.24 13.57 4.46
N HIS A 209 12.90 13.64 3.18
CA HIS A 209 11.50 13.70 2.77
C HIS A 209 10.80 12.37 3.12
N CYS A 210 9.62 12.47 3.73
CA CYS A 210 8.83 11.29 4.07
C CYS A 210 7.37 11.46 3.67
N GLU A 211 6.81 10.46 3.00
CA GLU A 211 5.38 10.40 2.70
C GLU A 211 4.75 9.17 3.32
N ILE A 212 3.55 9.37 3.87
CA ILE A 212 2.75 8.34 4.54
C ILE A 212 1.53 8.03 3.69
N CYS A 213 1.31 6.76 3.36
CA CYS A 213 0.11 6.29 2.67
C CYS A 213 -0.89 5.71 3.68
N PHE A 214 -1.96 6.44 3.95
CA PHE A 214 -2.96 6.04 4.93
C PHE A 214 -4.03 5.11 4.38
N GLU A 215 -4.37 4.10 5.17
CA GLU A 215 -5.59 3.30 4.99
C GLU A 215 -6.66 3.77 5.98
N ARG A 216 -7.87 4.02 5.48
CA ARG A 216 -9.04 4.38 6.31
C ARG A 216 -10.29 3.71 5.78
N ARG A 217 -11.27 3.51 6.66
CA ARG A 217 -12.60 3.07 6.23
C ARG A 217 -13.22 4.13 5.31
N MET A 218 -13.75 3.69 4.20
CA MET A 218 -14.34 4.58 3.19
C MET A 218 -15.75 4.13 2.82
N ALA A 219 -16.62 5.11 2.60
CA ALA A 219 -17.92 4.87 1.98
C ALA A 219 -17.92 5.37 0.54
N CYS A 220 -17.89 6.70 0.29
CA CYS A 220 -18.02 7.24 -1.06
C CYS A 220 -16.75 7.19 -1.92
N GLY A 221 -15.56 7.30 -1.32
CA GLY A 221 -14.27 7.41 -2.03
C GLY A 221 -14.03 8.70 -2.80
N LEU A 222 -14.95 9.67 -2.72
CA LEU A 222 -14.98 10.89 -3.53
C LEU A 222 -14.89 12.19 -2.70
N GLY A 223 -14.69 12.06 -1.39
CA GLY A 223 -14.59 13.21 -0.48
C GLY A 223 -15.91 13.81 0.00
N ALA A 224 -17.07 13.19 -0.29
CA ALA A 224 -18.38 13.74 0.05
C ALA A 224 -18.87 13.35 1.46
N CYS A 225 -18.64 12.08 1.89
CA CYS A 225 -19.26 11.54 3.12
C CYS A 225 -18.45 11.76 4.39
N LEU A 226 -17.23 12.25 4.31
CA LEU A 226 -16.29 12.54 5.41
C LEU A 226 -15.87 11.32 6.28
N SER A 227 -16.26 10.10 5.93
CA SER A 227 -15.99 8.90 6.76
C SER A 227 -14.51 8.55 6.86
N CYS A 228 -13.68 9.00 5.91
CA CYS A 228 -12.24 8.77 5.87
C CYS A 228 -11.42 9.98 6.34
N SER A 229 -12.00 10.87 7.13
CA SER A 229 -11.32 12.07 7.61
C SER A 229 -10.21 11.73 8.61
N ILE A 230 -9.10 12.45 8.49
CA ILE A 230 -7.98 12.46 9.43
C ILE A 230 -7.63 13.89 9.81
N ASP A 231 -7.07 14.07 11.01
CA ASP A 231 -6.65 15.39 11.47
C ASP A 231 -5.17 15.62 11.07
N THR A 232 -4.88 16.83 10.58
CA THR A 232 -3.54 17.29 10.23
C THR A 232 -3.28 18.64 10.90
N ILE A 233 -2.03 19.11 10.89
CA ILE A 233 -1.68 20.45 11.39
C ILE A 233 -2.41 21.58 10.63
N ASN A 234 -2.85 21.30 9.40
CA ASN A 234 -3.57 22.24 8.54
C ASN A 234 -5.10 22.01 8.56
N GLY A 235 -5.62 21.33 9.61
CA GLY A 235 -7.02 20.99 9.74
C GLY A 235 -7.37 19.60 9.21
N ARG A 236 -8.66 19.32 9.12
CA ARG A 236 -9.16 17.98 8.76
C ARG A 236 -9.11 17.75 7.25
N LYS A 237 -8.48 16.64 6.84
CA LYS A 237 -8.36 16.18 5.45
C LYS A 237 -9.06 14.84 5.24
N LYS A 238 -9.40 14.53 3.99
CA LYS A 238 -10.09 13.29 3.58
C LYS A 238 -9.11 12.39 2.86
N VAL A 239 -8.82 11.22 3.41
CA VAL A 239 -7.88 10.24 2.83
C VAL A 239 -8.23 9.90 1.38
N CYS A 240 -9.51 9.78 1.04
CA CYS A 240 -9.93 9.41 -0.31
C CYS A 240 -9.75 10.51 -1.37
N LYS A 241 -9.64 11.79 -0.97
CA LYS A 241 -9.56 12.93 -1.89
C LYS A 241 -8.25 13.70 -1.77
N ASP A 242 -7.86 14.01 -0.52
CA ASP A 242 -6.69 14.83 -0.22
C ASP A 242 -5.42 13.97 -0.07
N GLY A 243 -5.57 12.64 0.20
CA GLY A 243 -4.59 11.57 0.21
C GLY A 243 -4.87 10.52 -0.88
N PRO A 244 -4.56 9.24 -0.65
CA PRO A 244 -4.14 8.61 0.61
C PRO A 244 -2.70 8.92 1.02
N VAL A 245 -1.88 9.44 0.12
CA VAL A 245 -0.49 9.81 0.38
C VAL A 245 -0.43 11.26 0.84
N PHE A 246 0.29 11.49 1.93
CA PHE A 246 0.51 12.79 2.53
C PHE A 246 1.96 12.99 2.92
N ASP A 247 2.46 14.22 2.89
CA ASP A 247 3.74 14.57 3.50
C ASP A 247 3.66 14.34 5.01
N ALA A 248 4.63 13.62 5.56
CA ALA A 248 4.67 13.29 6.98
C ALA A 248 4.67 14.52 7.89
N ARG A 249 5.22 15.65 7.41
CA ARG A 249 5.25 16.92 8.14
C ARG A 249 3.87 17.56 8.35
N GLU A 250 2.82 17.05 7.67
CA GLU A 250 1.46 17.49 7.90
C GLU A 250 0.85 16.96 9.21
N PHE A 251 1.57 16.11 9.94
CA PHE A 251 1.05 15.45 11.14
C PHE A 251 1.82 15.84 12.40
N ILE A 252 1.11 15.91 13.53
CA ILE A 252 1.71 15.98 14.86
C ILE A 252 1.84 14.54 15.36
N PHE A 253 3.06 14.09 15.52
CA PHE A 253 3.34 12.80 16.13
C PHE A 253 3.50 12.98 17.64
N ASN A 254 2.47 12.63 18.41
CA ASN A 254 2.61 12.54 19.85
C ASN A 254 3.44 11.28 20.17
N LYS A 255 4.55 11.47 20.86
CA LYS A 255 5.40 10.38 21.36
C LYS A 255 4.67 9.61 22.47
#